data_e47e25fe28824a505c1ab0864d2882e7
#
_entry.id   e47e25fe28824a505c1ab0864d2882e7
#
_cell.length_a   1.000
_cell.length_b   1.000
_cell.length_c   1.000
_cell.angle_alpha   90.00
_cell.angle_beta   90.00
_cell.angle_gamma   90.00
#
_symmetry.space_group_name_H-M   'P 1'
#
loop_
_entity.id
_entity.type
_entity.pdbx_description
1 polymer ?
#
loop_
_entity_poly.entity_id
_entity_poly.type
_entity_poly.pdbx_seq_one_letter_code
_entity_poly.pdbx_strand_id
1 'polypeptide(L)'
;MVDSRSKPAGLGSPWNAAAIVLVVLAAPPGWAGENPFFITYTHQMEEPRNLEIGSKSVTSMPGDGNRFWGEATEFEYGVRGWWTTEVYLDGQATTSESALFTGYRWENRFRLLSHEHWINPVLYAELENINGADKSLLEVVNHDGNKDLTGANGQTRSEKKREIEAKLILSSYYRGWTIAENFIAEKNIRHEPYEFGYAFGISRPIGLLARPDRCSFCAENFQIGVEMYGGLGTHDDFGWHGTSHYVAPTLAWTVANGTTLKASPGFGVTDTSARFLFRFGVFYEIDQFGRRVRGLFHSPGGRR
;
A
#
# COMPACT_ATOMS: atom_id res chain seq x y z
N MET A 1 -8.61 39.90 -41.56
CA MET A 1 -8.22 38.58 -42.06
C MET A 1 -6.85 38.27 -41.50
N VAL A 2 -6.76 37.69 -40.32
CA VAL A 2 -5.51 37.18 -39.74
C VAL A 2 -5.84 35.82 -39.14
N ASP A 3 -5.29 34.78 -39.77
CA ASP A 3 -5.45 33.38 -39.42
C ASP A 3 -4.40 33.06 -38.36
N SER A 4 -4.84 32.79 -37.09
CA SER A 4 -3.97 32.32 -36.01
C SER A 4 -4.26 30.85 -35.72
N ARG A 5 -3.54 29.97 -36.43
CA ARG A 5 -3.51 28.54 -36.11
C ARG A 5 -2.71 28.33 -34.83
N SER A 6 -3.38 27.99 -33.73
CA SER A 6 -2.76 27.50 -32.54
C SER A 6 -2.28 26.04 -32.76
N LYS A 7 -0.98 25.80 -32.56
CA LYS A 7 -0.40 24.45 -32.53
C LYS A 7 -0.84 23.74 -31.25
N PRO A 8 -1.19 22.46 -31.31
CA PRO A 8 -1.44 21.68 -30.11
C PRO A 8 -0.12 21.45 -29.35
N ALA A 9 -0.17 21.61 -28.03
CA ALA A 9 0.92 21.28 -27.12
C ALA A 9 1.25 19.77 -27.20
N GLY A 10 2.51 19.49 -27.42
CA GLY A 10 3.00 18.10 -27.54
C GLY A 10 2.80 17.31 -26.27
N LEU A 11 2.16 16.17 -26.40
CA LEU A 11 2.10 15.11 -25.38
C LEU A 11 3.53 14.66 -25.03
N GLY A 12 3.89 14.76 -23.76
CA GLY A 12 5.16 14.25 -23.24
C GLY A 12 5.32 12.77 -23.59
N SER A 13 6.52 12.44 -24.04
CA SER A 13 6.88 11.12 -24.55
C SER A 13 6.70 10.03 -23.47
N PRO A 14 6.03 8.90 -23.75
CA PRO A 14 5.83 7.79 -22.82
C PRO A 14 7.12 7.02 -22.45
N TRP A 15 8.26 7.44 -22.99
CA TRP A 15 9.56 6.76 -22.81
C TRP A 15 10.18 6.96 -21.42
N ASN A 16 9.76 7.97 -20.67
CA ASN A 16 10.33 8.23 -19.33
C ASN A 16 9.80 7.29 -18.24
N ALA A 17 8.57 6.78 -18.40
CA ALA A 17 8.02 5.78 -17.47
C ALA A 17 8.65 4.38 -17.66
N ALA A 18 8.98 4.04 -18.92
CA ALA A 18 9.62 2.77 -19.26
C ALA A 18 11.08 2.67 -18.75
N ALA A 19 11.78 3.80 -18.60
CA ALA A 19 13.17 3.82 -18.13
C ALA A 19 13.32 3.50 -16.66
N ILE A 20 12.32 3.81 -15.81
CA ILE A 20 12.34 3.50 -14.38
C ILE A 20 12.13 1.99 -14.17
N VAL A 21 11.28 1.35 -14.96
CA VAL A 21 11.01 -0.10 -14.87
C VAL A 21 12.23 -0.94 -15.27
N LEU A 22 13.09 -0.45 -16.16
CA LEU A 22 14.24 -1.21 -16.67
C LEU A 22 15.46 -1.25 -15.73
N VAL A 23 15.60 -0.31 -14.80
CA VAL A 23 16.72 -0.28 -13.83
C VAL A 23 16.50 -1.28 -12.68
N VAL A 24 15.24 -1.66 -12.42
CA VAL A 24 14.85 -2.56 -11.32
C VAL A 24 15.24 -4.03 -11.60
N LEU A 25 15.44 -4.44 -12.84
CA LEU A 25 15.61 -5.84 -13.23
C LEU A 25 17.01 -6.44 -13.06
N ALA A 26 18.00 -5.72 -12.54
CA ALA A 26 19.42 -6.14 -12.53
C ALA A 26 20.01 -6.46 -11.14
N ALA A 27 19.23 -6.50 -10.06
CA ALA A 27 19.72 -6.81 -8.71
C ALA A 27 19.57 -8.32 -8.38
N PRO A 28 20.45 -8.91 -7.55
CA PRO A 28 20.29 -10.30 -7.10
C PRO A 28 19.08 -10.41 -6.16
N PRO A 29 18.34 -11.53 -6.19
CA PRO A 29 17.12 -11.71 -5.42
C PRO A 29 17.37 -11.72 -3.91
N GLY A 30 16.64 -10.87 -3.19
CA GLY A 30 16.43 -10.99 -1.74
C GLY A 30 15.40 -12.10 -1.44
N TRP A 31 15.49 -12.73 -0.29
CA TRP A 31 14.74 -13.95 0.05
C TRP A 31 13.62 -13.71 1.09
N ALA A 32 12.98 -12.58 1.08
CA ALA A 32 11.83 -12.33 1.93
C ALA A 32 10.54 -12.76 1.22
N GLY A 33 9.88 -13.79 1.73
CA GLY A 33 8.51 -14.12 1.35
C GLY A 33 7.56 -13.10 1.99
N GLU A 34 7.27 -12.02 1.30
CA GLU A 34 6.29 -11.04 1.76
C GLU A 34 4.93 -11.65 2.02
N ASN A 35 4.23 -11.17 3.07
CA ASN A 35 2.85 -11.56 3.29
C ASN A 35 1.96 -11.04 2.12
N PRO A 36 0.83 -11.72 1.83
CA PRO A 36 0.00 -11.40 0.68
C PRO A 36 -0.97 -10.23 0.92
N PHE A 37 -0.92 -9.59 2.07
CA PHE A 37 -1.89 -8.58 2.49
C PHE A 37 -1.67 -7.23 1.78
N PHE A 38 -2.75 -6.47 1.65
CA PHE A 38 -2.74 -5.11 1.16
C PHE A 38 -3.04 -4.08 2.25
N ILE A 39 -3.87 -4.48 3.23
CA ILE A 39 -4.38 -3.59 4.28
C ILE A 39 -3.85 -3.99 5.66
N THR A 40 -3.73 -5.29 5.89
CA THR A 40 -3.32 -5.81 7.19
C THR A 40 -1.80 -5.81 7.32
N TYR A 41 -1.28 -5.07 8.28
CA TYR A 41 0.13 -5.10 8.64
C TYR A 41 0.45 -6.22 9.61
N THR A 42 1.69 -6.70 9.56
CA THR A 42 2.23 -7.71 10.46
C THR A 42 3.42 -7.16 11.25
N HIS A 43 4.02 -7.97 12.11
CA HIS A 43 5.25 -7.62 12.82
C HIS A 43 6.52 -7.75 11.97
N GLN A 44 6.40 -8.23 10.75
CA GLN A 44 7.53 -8.29 9.83
C GLN A 44 7.91 -6.87 9.42
N MET A 45 9.18 -6.57 9.57
CA MET A 45 9.77 -5.26 9.28
C MET A 45 10.71 -5.40 8.10
N GLU A 46 10.87 -4.35 7.34
CA GLU A 46 11.88 -4.30 6.29
C GLU A 46 13.29 -4.48 6.88
N GLU A 47 14.13 -5.27 6.24
CA GLU A 47 15.47 -5.55 6.73
C GLU A 47 16.34 -4.28 6.79
N PRO A 48 17.20 -4.14 7.82
CA PRO A 48 17.99 -2.94 7.97
C PRO A 48 18.86 -2.63 6.74
N ARG A 49 18.67 -1.43 6.17
CA ARG A 49 19.34 -0.87 4.98
C ARG A 49 18.82 -1.38 3.64
N ASN A 50 17.81 -2.22 3.62
CA ASN A 50 17.11 -2.57 2.41
C ASN A 50 16.11 -1.46 2.05
N LEU A 51 15.78 -1.38 0.78
CA LEU A 51 14.74 -0.51 0.26
C LEU A 51 13.81 -1.37 -0.59
N GLU A 52 12.56 -1.46 -0.19
CA GLU A 52 11.52 -1.97 -1.05
C GLU A 52 10.90 -0.82 -1.85
N ILE A 53 10.63 -1.07 -3.12
CA ILE A 53 9.87 -0.18 -3.99
C ILE A 53 8.62 -0.94 -4.41
N GLY A 54 7.46 -0.40 -4.07
CA GLY A 54 6.16 -0.97 -4.34
C GLY A 54 5.30 -0.07 -5.21
N SER A 55 4.34 -0.70 -5.88
CA SER A 55 3.24 -0.04 -6.58
C SER A 55 1.98 -0.80 -6.20
N LYS A 56 1.05 -0.12 -5.54
CA LYS A 56 -0.24 -0.66 -5.11
C LYS A 56 -1.34 0.02 -5.88
N SER A 57 -2.14 -0.75 -6.58
CA SER A 57 -3.28 -0.25 -7.35
C SER A 57 -4.59 -0.75 -6.75
N VAL A 58 -5.62 0.07 -6.80
CA VAL A 58 -6.99 -0.31 -6.48
C VAL A 58 -7.95 0.19 -7.56
N THR A 59 -8.92 -0.63 -7.90
CA THR A 59 -9.96 -0.27 -8.86
C THR A 59 -11.33 -0.78 -8.39
N SER A 60 -12.37 -0.04 -8.76
CA SER A 60 -13.76 -0.44 -8.55
C SER A 60 -14.65 0.11 -9.67
N MET A 61 -15.85 -0.40 -9.75
CA MET A 61 -16.94 0.15 -10.58
C MET A 61 -18.02 0.70 -9.67
N PRO A 62 -18.00 2.01 -9.37
CA PRO A 62 -19.07 2.66 -8.64
C PRO A 62 -20.42 2.56 -9.40
N GLY A 63 -21.53 2.73 -8.67
CA GLY A 63 -22.87 2.62 -9.22
C GLY A 63 -23.22 3.65 -10.29
N ASP A 64 -22.50 4.76 -10.37
CA ASP A 64 -22.59 5.79 -11.42
C ASP A 64 -21.86 5.42 -12.72
N GLY A 65 -21.14 4.30 -12.73
CA GLY A 65 -20.36 3.83 -13.89
C GLY A 65 -19.01 4.55 -14.08
N ASN A 66 -18.65 5.50 -13.24
CA ASN A 66 -17.36 6.18 -13.31
C ASN A 66 -16.25 5.34 -12.70
N ARG A 67 -15.67 4.44 -13.50
CA ARG A 67 -14.55 3.59 -13.06
C ARG A 67 -13.35 4.45 -12.67
N PHE A 68 -12.68 4.04 -11.61
CA PHE A 68 -11.43 4.65 -11.21
C PHE A 68 -10.28 3.62 -11.11
N TRP A 69 -9.07 4.14 -11.17
CA TRP A 69 -7.83 3.44 -10.89
C TRP A 69 -7.02 4.32 -9.93
N GLY A 70 -6.96 3.89 -8.67
CA GLY A 70 -6.10 4.51 -7.66
C GLY A 70 -4.74 3.81 -7.68
N GLU A 71 -3.68 4.57 -7.44
CA GLU A 71 -2.29 4.10 -7.46
C GLU A 71 -1.53 4.73 -6.31
N ALA A 72 -0.82 3.91 -5.54
CA ALA A 72 0.15 4.33 -4.54
C ALA A 72 1.51 3.75 -4.90
N THR A 73 2.48 4.62 -5.14
CA THR A 73 3.89 4.21 -5.24
C THR A 73 4.54 4.38 -3.89
N GLU A 74 5.12 3.30 -3.37
CA GLU A 74 5.72 3.26 -2.04
C GLU A 74 7.23 3.03 -2.09
N PHE A 75 7.90 3.58 -1.08
CA PHE A 75 9.32 3.43 -0.82
C PHE A 75 9.50 3.09 0.66
N GLU A 76 9.63 1.81 0.96
CA GLU A 76 9.82 1.31 2.32
C GLU A 76 11.30 1.09 2.60
N TYR A 77 11.82 1.66 3.68
CA TYR A 77 13.22 1.56 4.06
C TYR A 77 13.41 1.04 5.48
N GLY A 78 14.18 -0.04 5.62
CA GLY A 78 14.60 -0.58 6.89
C GLY A 78 15.69 0.29 7.55
N VAL A 79 15.30 1.12 8.52
CA VAL A 79 16.24 1.98 9.25
C VAL A 79 17.03 1.17 10.29
N ARG A 80 16.31 0.32 11.03
CA ARG A 80 16.82 -0.61 12.06
C ARG A 80 15.93 -1.85 12.09
N GLY A 81 16.36 -2.93 12.71
CA GLY A 81 15.54 -4.13 12.86
C GLY A 81 14.25 -3.95 13.69
N TRP A 82 14.06 -2.78 14.28
CA TRP A 82 12.86 -2.40 15.05
C TRP A 82 12.17 -1.14 14.51
N TRP A 83 12.68 -0.53 13.44
CA TRP A 83 12.14 0.70 12.84
C TRP A 83 12.23 0.64 11.32
N THR A 84 11.07 0.72 10.70
CA THR A 84 10.88 0.89 9.25
C THR A 84 10.19 2.22 9.00
N THR A 85 10.58 2.92 7.96
CA THR A 85 9.95 4.15 7.48
C THR A 85 9.54 3.99 6.02
N GLU A 86 8.40 4.54 5.66
CA GLU A 86 7.83 4.38 4.33
C GLU A 86 7.24 5.70 3.83
N VAL A 87 7.38 5.99 2.55
CA VAL A 87 6.80 7.15 1.88
C VAL A 87 5.96 6.69 0.71
N TYR A 88 4.74 7.20 0.64
CA TYR A 88 3.81 6.97 -0.45
C TYR A 88 3.62 8.21 -1.30
N LEU A 89 3.45 7.99 -2.60
CA LEU A 89 3.01 8.99 -3.57
C LEU A 89 1.71 8.47 -4.19
N ASP A 90 0.61 9.18 -3.92
CA ASP A 90 -0.74 8.75 -4.27
C ASP A 90 -1.27 9.52 -5.48
N GLY A 91 -1.98 8.81 -6.32
CA GLY A 91 -2.61 9.37 -7.51
C GLY A 91 -3.76 8.52 -7.99
N GLN A 92 -4.57 9.07 -8.88
CA GLN A 92 -5.67 8.32 -9.46
C GLN A 92 -6.05 8.80 -10.85
N ALA A 93 -6.77 7.95 -11.57
CA ALA A 93 -7.44 8.28 -12.82
C ALA A 93 -8.89 7.78 -12.76
N THR A 94 -9.81 8.51 -13.37
CA THR A 94 -11.20 8.11 -13.56
C THR A 94 -11.56 8.13 -15.05
N THR A 95 -12.54 7.32 -15.48
CA THR A 95 -12.90 7.22 -16.90
C THR A 95 -13.51 8.49 -17.46
N SER A 96 -14.22 9.25 -16.65
CA SER A 96 -14.90 10.49 -17.06
C SER A 96 -14.08 11.76 -16.80
N GLU A 97 -12.93 11.64 -16.11
CA GLU A 97 -12.09 12.77 -15.72
C GLU A 97 -10.61 12.47 -15.98
N SER A 98 -9.74 13.45 -15.76
CA SER A 98 -8.30 13.26 -15.93
C SER A 98 -7.65 12.56 -14.73
N ALA A 99 -6.47 12.00 -14.96
CA ALA A 99 -5.58 11.57 -13.89
C ALA A 99 -5.05 12.77 -13.09
N LEU A 100 -4.90 12.59 -11.79
CA LEU A 100 -4.35 13.59 -10.88
C LEU A 100 -3.49 12.95 -9.79
N PHE A 101 -2.55 13.72 -9.29
CA PHE A 101 -1.81 13.45 -8.07
C PHE A 101 -2.70 13.84 -6.88
N THR A 102 -2.91 12.92 -5.95
CA THR A 102 -3.81 13.13 -4.81
C THR A 102 -3.06 13.54 -3.57
N GLY A 103 -1.84 13.06 -3.36
CA GLY A 103 -1.04 13.46 -2.22
C GLY A 103 0.13 12.55 -1.91
N TYR A 104 0.60 12.66 -0.69
CA TYR A 104 1.68 11.82 -0.16
C TYR A 104 1.41 11.47 1.30
N ARG A 105 1.98 10.35 1.73
CA ARG A 105 1.91 9.85 3.10
C ARG A 105 3.30 9.49 3.59
N TRP A 106 3.50 9.61 4.89
CA TRP A 106 4.74 9.22 5.56
C TRP A 106 4.44 8.36 6.77
N GLU A 107 4.80 7.11 6.67
CA GLU A 107 4.56 6.05 7.64
C GLU A 107 5.83 5.71 8.41
N ASN A 108 5.66 5.32 9.68
CA ASN A 108 6.70 4.77 10.52
C ASN A 108 6.16 3.60 11.34
N ARG A 109 6.86 2.49 11.34
CA ARG A 109 6.56 1.31 12.14
C ARG A 109 7.65 1.02 13.15
N PHE A 110 7.25 0.71 14.38
CA PHE A 110 8.15 0.46 15.50
C PHE A 110 7.82 -0.87 16.16
N ARG A 111 8.67 -1.87 15.98
CA ARG A 111 8.57 -3.16 16.64
C ARG A 111 8.95 -3.03 18.10
N LEU A 112 8.06 -3.44 19.01
CA LEU A 112 8.27 -3.26 20.45
C LEU A 112 9.11 -4.37 21.09
N LEU A 113 9.16 -5.55 20.48
CA LEU A 113 9.89 -6.70 21.02
C LEU A 113 11.11 -7.03 20.15
N SER A 114 12.25 -7.29 20.79
CA SER A 114 13.51 -7.60 20.11
C SER A 114 13.55 -9.01 19.49
N HIS A 115 12.73 -9.91 20.01
CA HIS A 115 12.62 -11.29 19.55
C HIS A 115 11.18 -11.61 19.21
N GLU A 116 10.97 -12.68 18.46
CA GLU A 116 9.64 -13.17 18.13
C GLU A 116 9.00 -13.85 19.34
N HIS A 117 7.74 -13.51 19.57
CA HIS A 117 6.88 -14.02 20.63
C HIS A 117 5.58 -14.56 20.04
N TRP A 118 4.73 -15.15 20.88
CA TRP A 118 3.40 -15.59 20.47
C TRP A 118 2.56 -14.44 19.90
N ILE A 119 2.65 -13.25 20.49
CA ILE A 119 2.05 -12.02 19.98
C ILE A 119 3.18 -11.00 19.88
N ASN A 120 3.30 -10.38 18.72
CA ASN A 120 4.35 -9.42 18.38
C ASN A 120 3.72 -8.05 18.11
N PRO A 121 3.73 -7.14 19.09
CA PRO A 121 3.18 -5.81 18.92
C PRO A 121 4.11 -4.90 18.12
N VAL A 122 3.50 -4.13 17.22
CA VAL A 122 4.13 -3.03 16.48
C VAL A 122 3.28 -1.79 16.61
N LEU A 123 3.91 -0.66 16.88
CA LEU A 123 3.27 0.65 16.80
C LEU A 123 3.50 1.23 15.41
N TYR A 124 2.45 1.79 14.87
CA TYR A 124 2.42 2.45 13.58
C TYR A 124 1.97 3.90 13.75
N ALA A 125 2.59 4.80 13.03
CA ALA A 125 2.20 6.20 12.95
C ALA A 125 2.39 6.70 11.52
N GLU A 126 1.36 7.34 10.97
CA GLU A 126 1.37 7.91 9.63
C GLU A 126 0.92 9.37 9.65
N LEU A 127 1.53 10.16 8.80
CA LEU A 127 1.13 11.52 8.47
C LEU A 127 0.67 11.55 7.03
N GLU A 128 -0.57 11.94 6.81
CA GLU A 128 -1.20 12.04 5.52
C GLU A 128 -1.38 13.48 5.09
N ASN A 129 -1.10 13.76 3.83
CA ASN A 129 -1.38 15.04 3.19
C ASN A 129 -1.94 14.79 1.79
N ILE A 130 -3.21 14.49 1.77
CA ILE A 130 -3.96 14.13 0.57
C ILE A 130 -5.05 15.15 0.27
N ASN A 131 -5.66 15.07 -0.89
CA ASN A 131 -6.84 15.86 -1.21
C ASN A 131 -8.11 14.98 -1.21
N GLY A 132 -9.28 15.58 -1.09
CA GLY A 132 -10.55 14.88 -0.99
C GLY A 132 -10.97 14.09 -2.23
N ALA A 133 -10.21 14.16 -3.33
CA ALA A 133 -10.45 13.34 -4.50
C ALA A 133 -9.80 11.96 -4.39
N ASP A 134 -8.98 11.71 -3.38
CA ASP A 134 -8.27 10.44 -3.22
C ASP A 134 -9.25 9.26 -3.12
N LYS A 135 -8.97 8.23 -3.90
CA LYS A 135 -9.67 6.95 -3.92
C LYS A 135 -8.72 5.76 -3.76
N SER A 136 -7.43 6.03 -3.58
CA SER A 136 -6.42 4.99 -3.37
C SER A 136 -6.47 4.42 -1.96
N LEU A 137 -6.87 5.26 -1.01
CA LEU A 137 -6.99 4.97 0.41
C LEU A 137 -8.35 4.38 0.81
N LEU A 138 -8.99 3.62 -0.03
CA LEU A 138 -10.22 2.90 0.33
C LEU A 138 -9.98 1.83 1.37
N GLU A 139 -9.43 2.24 2.51
CA GLU A 139 -8.96 1.27 3.44
C GLU A 139 -9.98 0.98 4.51
N VAL A 140 -10.17 1.89 5.44
CA VAL A 140 -10.54 1.34 6.71
C VAL A 140 -11.42 2.25 7.51
N VAL A 141 -11.28 3.55 7.39
CA VAL A 141 -11.90 4.44 8.35
C VAL A 141 -13.03 5.20 7.68
N ASN A 142 -14.21 5.03 8.25
CA ASN A 142 -15.41 5.82 7.99
C ASN A 142 -15.79 6.05 6.51
N HIS A 143 -15.31 5.20 5.61
CA HIS A 143 -15.63 5.31 4.19
C HIS A 143 -17.00 4.74 3.87
N ASP A 144 -17.89 5.57 3.39
CA ASP A 144 -19.05 5.14 2.63
C ASP A 144 -18.61 4.86 1.19
N GLY A 145 -18.16 3.64 0.93
CA GLY A 145 -17.63 3.24 -0.38
C GLY A 145 -18.60 3.45 -1.55
N ASN A 146 -19.88 3.67 -1.29
CA ASN A 146 -20.86 4.00 -2.33
C ASN A 146 -20.89 5.50 -2.64
N LYS A 147 -20.64 6.38 -1.65
CA LYS A 147 -20.65 7.83 -1.85
C LYS A 147 -19.28 8.37 -2.20
N ASP A 148 -18.25 7.95 -1.49
CA ASP A 148 -16.90 8.51 -1.63
C ASP A 148 -16.29 8.15 -2.98
N LEU A 149 -16.66 6.99 -3.56
CA LEU A 149 -16.19 6.59 -4.88
C LEU A 149 -16.87 7.34 -6.04
N THR A 150 -18.05 7.93 -5.82
CA THR A 150 -18.81 8.64 -6.87
C THR A 150 -18.49 10.13 -6.93
N GLY A 151 -17.80 10.69 -5.94
CA GLY A 151 -17.43 12.11 -5.92
C GLY A 151 -16.61 12.53 -7.13
N ALA A 152 -17.02 13.62 -7.79
CA ALA A 152 -16.29 14.17 -8.94
C ALA A 152 -14.95 14.77 -8.48
N ASN A 153 -13.85 14.41 -9.14
CA ASN A 153 -12.50 14.89 -8.83
C ASN A 153 -12.41 16.43 -8.81
N GLY A 154 -13.11 17.09 -9.76
CA GLY A 154 -13.11 18.54 -9.86
C GLY A 154 -13.73 19.27 -8.67
N GLN A 155 -14.64 18.60 -7.95
CA GLN A 155 -15.30 19.15 -6.77
C GLN A 155 -14.50 18.88 -5.50
N THR A 156 -13.99 17.68 -5.35
CA THR A 156 -13.35 17.20 -4.10
C THR A 156 -11.86 17.54 -4.00
N ARG A 157 -11.16 17.70 -5.14
CA ARG A 157 -9.70 17.98 -5.18
C ARG A 157 -9.25 19.26 -4.45
N SER A 158 -10.16 20.20 -4.23
CA SER A 158 -9.85 21.44 -3.50
C SER A 158 -9.85 21.25 -1.97
N GLU A 159 -10.47 20.19 -1.51
CA GLU A 159 -10.47 19.81 -0.11
C GLU A 159 -9.10 19.22 0.25
N LYS A 160 -8.52 19.70 1.35
CA LYS A 160 -7.23 19.21 1.85
C LYS A 160 -7.46 18.41 3.11
N LYS A 161 -7.14 17.16 3.05
CA LYS A 161 -7.14 16.25 4.17
C LYS A 161 -5.72 16.17 4.73
N ARG A 162 -5.56 16.46 5.99
CA ARG A 162 -4.32 16.29 6.74
C ARG A 162 -4.66 15.45 7.95
N GLU A 163 -4.20 14.22 7.91
CA GLU A 163 -4.60 13.21 8.86
C GLU A 163 -3.38 12.62 9.55
N ILE A 164 -3.60 12.23 10.80
CA ILE A 164 -2.63 11.44 11.57
C ILE A 164 -3.33 10.12 11.83
N GLU A 165 -2.73 9.06 11.35
CA GLU A 165 -3.19 7.70 11.63
C GLU A 165 -2.23 7.01 12.61
N ALA A 166 -2.79 6.26 13.54
CA ALA A 166 -2.06 5.38 14.45
C ALA A 166 -2.66 3.98 14.41
N LYS A 167 -1.80 2.95 14.34
CA LYS A 167 -2.24 1.56 14.44
C LYS A 167 -1.50 0.86 15.58
N LEU A 168 -2.23 0.02 16.31
CA LEU A 168 -1.66 -1.04 17.11
C LEU A 168 -1.77 -2.34 16.31
N ILE A 169 -0.65 -2.85 15.86
CA ILE A 169 -0.55 -4.08 15.08
C ILE A 169 -0.18 -5.21 16.04
N LEU A 170 -0.98 -6.25 16.08
CA LEU A 170 -0.71 -7.49 16.82
C LEU A 170 -0.62 -8.62 15.82
N SER A 171 0.48 -9.36 15.80
CA SER A 171 0.57 -10.49 14.90
C SER A 171 1.35 -11.67 15.48
N SER A 172 1.04 -12.84 14.95
CA SER A 172 1.58 -14.13 15.37
C SER A 172 2.00 -14.94 14.15
N TYR A 173 3.10 -15.66 14.29
CA TYR A 173 3.50 -16.68 13.32
C TYR A 173 3.49 -18.04 14.00
N TYR A 174 2.70 -18.98 13.48
CA TYR A 174 2.61 -20.31 14.05
C TYR A 174 2.44 -21.38 12.97
N ARG A 175 3.39 -22.30 12.88
CA ARG A 175 3.37 -23.44 11.94
C ARG A 175 3.09 -23.06 10.48
N GLY A 176 3.67 -21.96 10.02
CA GLY A 176 3.48 -21.46 8.68
C GLY A 176 2.25 -20.56 8.51
N TRP A 177 1.41 -20.40 9.52
CA TRP A 177 0.31 -19.44 9.52
C TRP A 177 0.77 -18.10 10.09
N THR A 178 0.46 -17.02 9.38
CA THR A 178 0.52 -15.66 9.88
C THR A 178 -0.90 -15.21 10.20
N ILE A 179 -1.11 -14.71 11.42
CA ILE A 179 -2.37 -14.11 11.87
C ILE A 179 -2.03 -12.71 12.35
N ALA A 180 -2.75 -11.71 11.87
CA ALA A 180 -2.53 -10.33 12.24
C ALA A 180 -3.85 -9.59 12.47
N GLU A 181 -3.83 -8.67 13.42
CA GLU A 181 -4.93 -7.79 13.78
C GLU A 181 -4.39 -6.38 13.96
N ASN A 182 -5.01 -5.42 13.31
CA ASN A 182 -4.66 -4.01 13.38
C ASN A 182 -5.85 -3.23 13.94
N PHE A 183 -5.62 -2.51 15.01
CA PHE A 183 -6.56 -1.52 15.57
C PHE A 183 -6.13 -0.15 15.10
N ILE A 184 -7.01 0.56 14.43
CA ILE A 184 -6.72 1.79 13.71
C ILE A 184 -7.47 2.95 14.36
N ALA A 185 -6.77 4.05 14.53
CA ALA A 185 -7.33 5.32 14.96
C ALA A 185 -6.77 6.43 14.08
N GLU A 186 -7.64 7.20 13.49
CA GLU A 186 -7.30 8.30 12.60
C GLU A 186 -7.89 9.63 13.11
N LYS A 187 -7.23 10.72 12.81
CA LYS A 187 -7.62 12.06 13.18
C LYS A 187 -7.24 13.07 12.12
N ASN A 188 -8.25 13.68 11.50
CA ASN A 188 -8.02 14.88 10.73
C ASN A 188 -7.64 16.04 11.66
N ILE A 189 -6.51 16.71 11.37
CA ILE A 189 -5.95 17.77 12.23
C ILE A 189 -6.89 18.97 12.33
N ARG A 190 -7.85 19.14 11.41
CA ARG A 190 -8.60 20.38 11.29
C ARG A 190 -9.89 20.49 12.09
N HIS A 191 -10.59 19.47 12.51
CA HIS A 191 -11.83 19.58 13.33
C HIS A 191 -12.77 18.36 13.20
N GLU A 192 -12.38 17.29 12.54
CA GLU A 192 -13.20 16.09 12.45
C GLU A 192 -13.07 15.24 13.73
N PRO A 193 -14.02 14.39 14.05
CA PRO A 193 -13.92 13.49 15.20
C PRO A 193 -12.76 12.50 15.00
N TYR A 194 -12.37 11.80 16.07
CA TYR A 194 -11.54 10.59 15.92
C TYR A 194 -12.34 9.51 15.22
N GLU A 195 -11.74 8.87 14.26
CA GLU A 195 -12.28 7.77 13.51
C GLU A 195 -11.56 6.48 13.86
N PHE A 196 -12.27 5.37 13.84
CA PHE A 196 -11.72 4.06 14.21
C PHE A 196 -11.95 3.04 13.11
N GLY A 197 -11.02 2.12 13.01
CA GLY A 197 -11.11 1.02 12.07
C GLY A 197 -10.35 -0.21 12.54
N TYR A 198 -10.44 -1.25 11.77
CA TYR A 198 -9.73 -2.49 12.01
C TYR A 198 -9.31 -3.14 10.70
N ALA A 199 -8.25 -3.95 10.76
CA ALA A 199 -7.92 -4.90 9.73
C ALA A 199 -7.47 -6.21 10.38
N PHE A 200 -7.97 -7.32 9.87
CA PHE A 200 -7.62 -8.67 10.29
C PHE A 200 -7.14 -9.46 9.07
N GLY A 201 -6.06 -10.21 9.22
CA GLY A 201 -5.51 -11.03 8.16
C GLY A 201 -5.05 -12.40 8.65
N ILE A 202 -5.30 -13.41 7.84
CA ILE A 202 -4.74 -14.74 8.02
C ILE A 202 -4.13 -15.19 6.70
N SER A 203 -2.88 -15.65 6.72
CA SER A 203 -2.19 -16.11 5.52
C SER A 203 -1.29 -17.31 5.80
N ARG A 204 -0.93 -17.98 4.70
CA ARG A 204 0.03 -19.08 4.73
C ARG A 204 0.76 -19.18 3.40
N PRO A 205 2.11 -19.38 3.40
CA PRO A 205 2.80 -19.84 2.21
C PRO A 205 2.33 -21.26 1.85
N ILE A 206 2.18 -21.54 0.57
CA ILE A 206 1.81 -22.89 0.10
C ILE A 206 2.98 -23.85 0.30
N GLY A 207 4.22 -23.39 0.11
CA GLY A 207 5.45 -24.05 0.52
C GLY A 207 6.15 -23.32 1.65
N LEU A 208 6.97 -24.00 2.45
CA LEU A 208 7.64 -23.41 3.60
C LEU A 208 8.77 -22.43 3.25
N LEU A 209 9.33 -22.54 2.04
CA LEU A 209 10.42 -21.67 1.56
C LEU A 209 10.21 -21.40 0.08
N ALA A 210 10.10 -20.15 -0.29
CA ALA A 210 10.09 -19.73 -1.70
C ALA A 210 11.44 -20.05 -2.35
N ARG A 211 11.40 -20.57 -3.59
CA ARG A 211 12.58 -20.89 -4.39
C ARG A 211 12.37 -20.48 -5.84
N PRO A 212 12.20 -19.18 -6.10
CA PRO A 212 11.87 -18.68 -7.43
C PRO A 212 12.98 -18.91 -8.46
N ASP A 213 14.24 -19.03 -8.01
CA ASP A 213 15.40 -19.36 -8.82
C ASP A 213 15.35 -20.76 -9.44
N ARG A 214 14.66 -21.70 -8.83
CA ARG A 214 14.52 -23.07 -9.30
C ARG A 214 13.29 -23.30 -10.17
N CYS A 215 12.21 -22.62 -9.87
CA CYS A 215 10.93 -22.81 -10.56
C CYS A 215 10.02 -21.61 -10.31
N SER A 216 9.70 -20.85 -11.35
CA SER A 216 8.86 -19.64 -11.22
C SER A 216 7.42 -19.94 -10.81
N PHE A 217 6.86 -21.09 -11.17
CA PHE A 217 5.46 -21.48 -10.90
C PHE A 217 5.33 -22.62 -9.88
N CYS A 218 6.34 -22.86 -9.07
CA CYS A 218 6.25 -23.84 -8.00
C CYS A 218 5.38 -23.32 -6.85
N ALA A 219 4.68 -24.23 -6.18
CA ALA A 219 3.77 -23.94 -5.08
C ALA A 219 4.41 -23.14 -3.94
N GLU A 220 5.69 -23.38 -3.69
CA GLU A 220 6.48 -22.71 -2.66
C GLU A 220 6.67 -21.20 -2.88
N ASN A 221 6.45 -20.71 -4.10
CA ASN A 221 6.56 -19.29 -4.44
C ASN A 221 5.24 -18.52 -4.23
N PHE A 222 4.19 -19.22 -3.82
CA PHE A 222 2.89 -18.62 -3.61
C PHE A 222 2.55 -18.55 -2.12
N GLN A 223 1.95 -17.42 -1.73
CA GLN A 223 1.28 -17.24 -0.46
C GLN A 223 -0.19 -16.92 -0.70
N ILE A 224 -1.06 -17.51 0.11
CA ILE A 224 -2.50 -17.28 0.07
C ILE A 224 -2.96 -16.74 1.42
N GLY A 225 -3.97 -15.91 1.41
CA GLY A 225 -4.54 -15.36 2.61
C GLY A 225 -5.96 -14.86 2.42
N VAL A 226 -6.49 -14.32 3.48
CA VAL A 226 -7.75 -13.58 3.51
C VAL A 226 -7.56 -12.40 4.45
N GLU A 227 -8.02 -11.24 4.04
CA GLU A 227 -8.17 -10.05 4.88
C GLU A 227 -9.64 -9.76 5.13
N MET A 228 -9.93 -9.18 6.28
CA MET A 228 -11.19 -8.53 6.60
C MET A 228 -10.89 -7.18 7.22
N TYR A 229 -11.45 -6.11 6.67
CA TYR A 229 -11.18 -4.75 7.14
C TYR A 229 -12.39 -3.85 6.97
N GLY A 230 -12.43 -2.78 7.75
CA GLY A 230 -13.52 -1.81 7.70
C GLY A 230 -13.46 -0.77 8.80
N GLY A 231 -14.33 0.21 8.70
CA GLY A 231 -14.50 1.27 9.70
C GLY A 231 -15.30 0.81 10.91
N LEU A 232 -15.03 1.44 12.04
CA LEU A 232 -15.80 1.27 13.28
C LEU A 232 -16.49 2.59 13.71
N GLY A 233 -16.59 3.55 12.77
CA GLY A 233 -17.21 4.84 13.03
C GLY A 233 -16.31 5.79 13.83
N THR A 234 -16.94 6.76 14.45
CA THR A 234 -16.25 7.81 15.21
C THR A 234 -16.33 7.57 16.71
N HIS A 235 -15.62 8.39 17.49
CA HIS A 235 -15.75 8.32 18.96
C HIS A 235 -17.14 8.70 19.48
N ASP A 236 -17.94 9.45 18.70
CA ASP A 236 -19.31 9.84 19.06
C ASP A 236 -20.35 8.81 18.59
N ASP A 237 -20.05 8.07 17.55
CA ASP A 237 -20.91 7.03 16.97
C ASP A 237 -20.04 5.81 16.59
N PHE A 238 -19.69 5.04 17.61
CA PHE A 238 -18.84 3.86 17.45
C PHE A 238 -19.68 2.63 17.14
N GLY A 239 -19.38 1.98 16.02
CA GLY A 239 -20.07 0.76 15.61
C GLY A 239 -19.85 0.40 14.14
N TRP A 240 -20.52 -0.64 13.72
CA TRP A 240 -20.46 -1.18 12.34
C TRP A 240 -21.44 -0.47 11.38
N HIS A 241 -22.30 0.36 11.90
CA HIS A 241 -23.36 0.99 11.10
C HIS A 241 -22.82 2.22 10.36
N GLY A 242 -23.15 2.28 9.07
CA GLY A 242 -22.74 3.42 8.24
C GLY A 242 -21.29 3.36 7.73
N THR A 243 -20.55 2.32 8.05
CA THR A 243 -19.17 2.13 7.61
C THR A 243 -19.03 0.98 6.59
N SER A 244 -18.02 1.07 5.75
CA SER A 244 -17.73 0.03 4.75
C SER A 244 -16.89 -1.09 5.35
N HIS A 245 -17.22 -2.34 4.98
CA HIS A 245 -16.49 -3.52 5.40
C HIS A 245 -16.26 -4.44 4.21
N TYR A 246 -15.10 -5.06 4.15
CA TYR A 246 -14.69 -5.92 3.05
C TYR A 246 -14.11 -7.23 3.55
N VAL A 247 -14.33 -8.29 2.77
CA VAL A 247 -13.61 -9.56 2.86
C VAL A 247 -12.85 -9.75 1.57
N ALA A 248 -11.55 -9.98 1.66
CA ALA A 248 -10.66 -9.94 0.51
C ALA A 248 -9.69 -11.14 0.54
N PRO A 249 -9.95 -12.21 -0.24
CA PRO A 249 -8.94 -13.23 -0.51
C PRO A 249 -7.71 -12.60 -1.13
N THR A 250 -6.51 -13.03 -0.70
CA THR A 250 -5.23 -12.48 -1.15
C THR A 250 -4.32 -13.56 -1.70
N LEU A 251 -3.54 -13.18 -2.70
CA LEU A 251 -2.53 -14.03 -3.31
C LEU A 251 -1.24 -13.20 -3.49
N ALA A 252 -0.10 -13.74 -3.08
CA ALA A 252 1.21 -13.23 -3.46
C ALA A 252 1.98 -14.30 -4.24
N TRP A 253 2.74 -13.87 -5.23
CA TRP A 253 3.59 -14.71 -6.05
C TRP A 253 4.95 -14.05 -6.24
N THR A 254 5.99 -14.68 -5.70
CA THR A 254 7.39 -14.24 -5.86
C THR A 254 8.01 -14.88 -7.09
N VAL A 255 8.48 -14.07 -8.03
CA VAL A 255 9.10 -14.53 -9.29
C VAL A 255 10.63 -14.59 -9.17
N ALA A 256 11.27 -15.22 -10.16
CA ALA A 256 12.69 -15.58 -10.13
C ALA A 256 13.68 -14.42 -9.89
N ASN A 257 13.30 -13.19 -10.21
CA ASN A 257 14.12 -12.00 -9.99
C ASN A 257 13.89 -11.34 -8.60
N GLY A 258 13.10 -11.98 -7.73
CA GLY A 258 12.76 -11.42 -6.40
C GLY A 258 11.58 -10.45 -6.42
N THR A 259 10.97 -10.15 -7.57
CA THR A 259 9.75 -9.34 -7.62
C THR A 259 8.58 -10.13 -7.03
N THR A 260 7.78 -9.50 -6.19
CA THR A 260 6.54 -10.07 -5.67
C THR A 260 5.34 -9.38 -6.32
N LEU A 261 4.45 -10.20 -6.88
CA LEU A 261 3.16 -9.77 -7.41
C LEU A 261 2.08 -10.13 -6.41
N LYS A 262 1.23 -9.18 -6.05
CA LYS A 262 0.08 -9.40 -5.16
C LYS A 262 -1.22 -9.12 -5.89
N ALA A 263 -2.27 -9.87 -5.58
CA ALA A 263 -3.61 -9.66 -6.11
C ALA A 263 -4.68 -9.98 -5.06
N SER A 264 -5.73 -9.16 -5.00
CA SER A 264 -6.81 -9.34 -4.03
C SER A 264 -8.13 -8.78 -4.57
N PRO A 265 -9.12 -9.64 -4.87
CA PRO A 265 -10.50 -9.21 -5.01
C PRO A 265 -11.10 -8.93 -3.62
N GLY A 266 -11.67 -7.75 -3.43
CA GLY A 266 -12.37 -7.35 -2.21
C GLY A 266 -13.87 -7.34 -2.43
N PHE A 267 -14.62 -7.99 -1.55
CA PHE A 267 -16.07 -8.08 -1.58
C PHE A 267 -16.67 -7.28 -0.42
N GLY A 268 -17.49 -6.29 -0.74
CA GLY A 268 -18.21 -5.49 0.26
C GLY A 268 -19.27 -6.33 0.96
N VAL A 269 -19.34 -6.23 2.29
CA VAL A 269 -20.26 -7.02 3.13
C VAL A 269 -21.32 -6.17 3.83
N THR A 270 -21.29 -4.84 3.65
CA THR A 270 -22.31 -3.90 4.15
C THR A 270 -22.92 -3.11 3.00
N ASP A 271 -24.10 -2.51 3.23
CA ASP A 271 -24.80 -1.71 2.22
C ASP A 271 -24.02 -0.42 1.84
N THR A 272 -23.15 0.05 2.71
CA THR A 272 -22.26 1.20 2.49
C THR A 272 -20.98 0.83 1.74
N SER A 273 -20.66 -0.45 1.64
CA SER A 273 -19.48 -0.93 0.92
C SER A 273 -19.68 -0.91 -0.59
N ALA A 274 -18.64 -0.58 -1.35
CA ALA A 274 -18.61 -0.92 -2.76
C ALA A 274 -18.72 -2.45 -2.92
N ARG A 275 -19.53 -2.92 -3.84
CA ARG A 275 -19.77 -4.37 -4.02
C ARG A 275 -18.51 -5.15 -4.31
N PHE A 276 -17.61 -4.54 -5.05
CA PHE A 276 -16.38 -5.18 -5.51
C PHE A 276 -15.25 -4.17 -5.65
N LEU A 277 -14.10 -4.53 -5.10
CA LEU A 277 -12.81 -3.87 -5.30
C LEU A 277 -11.84 -4.88 -5.89
N PHE A 278 -10.85 -4.43 -6.64
CA PHE A 278 -9.73 -5.26 -7.03
C PHE A 278 -8.43 -4.51 -6.74
N ARG A 279 -7.54 -5.15 -6.00
CA ARG A 279 -6.20 -4.64 -5.70
C ARG A 279 -5.16 -5.48 -6.42
N PHE A 280 -4.15 -4.78 -6.92
CA PHE A 280 -2.97 -5.39 -7.53
C PHE A 280 -1.73 -4.66 -7.06
N GLY A 281 -0.66 -5.37 -6.78
CA GLY A 281 0.60 -4.79 -6.34
C GLY A 281 1.80 -5.47 -6.98
N VAL A 282 2.86 -4.69 -7.15
CA VAL A 282 4.18 -5.13 -7.62
C VAL A 282 5.22 -4.58 -6.66
N PHE A 283 6.04 -5.45 -6.08
CA PHE A 283 7.02 -5.10 -5.05
C PHE A 283 8.39 -5.64 -5.45
N TYR A 284 9.41 -4.86 -5.15
CA TYR A 284 10.78 -5.24 -5.43
C TYR A 284 11.71 -4.70 -4.35
N GLU A 285 12.44 -5.61 -3.71
CA GLU A 285 13.41 -5.30 -2.66
C GLU A 285 14.80 -5.08 -3.24
N ILE A 286 15.48 -4.03 -2.78
CA ILE A 286 16.86 -3.71 -3.11
C ILE A 286 17.74 -3.93 -1.86
N ASP A 287 18.37 -5.11 -1.83
CA ASP A 287 19.28 -5.47 -0.76
C ASP A 287 20.39 -4.45 -0.53
N GLN A 288 20.65 -4.13 0.73
CA GLN A 288 21.74 -3.28 1.17
C GLN A 288 21.82 -1.93 0.45
N PHE A 289 20.68 -1.38 0.06
CA PHE A 289 20.55 -0.09 -0.63
C PHE A 289 21.37 1.01 0.08
N GLY A 290 21.24 1.12 1.40
CA GLY A 290 21.98 2.10 2.19
C GLY A 290 23.51 1.97 2.13
N ARG A 291 24.06 0.77 1.86
CA ARG A 291 25.49 0.57 1.62
C ARG A 291 25.88 0.97 0.21
N ARG A 292 25.05 0.63 -0.78
CA ARG A 292 25.29 0.98 -2.19
C ARG A 292 25.36 2.49 -2.37
N VAL A 293 24.40 3.22 -1.77
CA VAL A 293 24.37 4.69 -1.80
C VAL A 293 25.60 5.30 -1.13
N ARG A 294 25.99 4.81 0.05
CA ARG A 294 27.24 5.31 0.71
C ARG A 294 28.48 5.07 -0.14
N GLY A 295 28.57 3.93 -0.83
CA GLY A 295 29.69 3.63 -1.75
C GLY A 295 29.82 4.61 -2.90
N LEU A 296 28.74 5.18 -3.39
CA LEU A 296 28.74 6.20 -4.44
C LEU A 296 29.33 7.54 -3.96
N PHE A 297 29.16 7.88 -2.69
CA PHE A 297 29.66 9.13 -2.11
C PHE A 297 31.04 9.00 -1.44
N HIS A 298 31.53 7.77 -1.21
CA HIS A 298 32.86 7.50 -0.72
C HIS A 298 33.70 6.90 -1.86
N SER A 299 33.96 7.69 -2.91
CA SER A 299 34.99 7.37 -3.88
C SER A 299 36.33 7.30 -3.11
N PRO A 300 37.15 6.24 -3.24
CA PRO A 300 38.45 6.21 -2.58
C PRO A 300 39.28 7.33 -3.16
N GLY A 301 39.40 8.42 -2.38
CA GLY A 301 40.29 9.54 -2.66
C GLY A 301 41.67 9.00 -2.94
N GLY A 302 42.24 9.42 -4.09
CA GLY A 302 43.45 8.93 -4.69
C GLY A 302 44.61 8.67 -3.72
N ARG A 303 45.14 7.49 -3.83
CA ARG A 303 46.53 7.28 -3.46
C ARG A 303 47.40 8.12 -4.43
N ARG A 304 47.98 9.18 -3.94
CA ARG A 304 49.17 9.78 -4.51
C ARG A 304 50.38 9.08 -3.90
#